data_18e97fb0943c9aee6c7806d08432c6ac
#
_entry.id   18e97fb0943c9aee6c7806d08432c6ac
#
_cell.length_a   1.000
_cell.length_b   1.000
_cell.length_c   1.000
_cell.angle_alpha   90.00
_cell.angle_beta   90.00
_cell.angle_gamma   90.00
#
_symmetry.space_group_name_H-M   'P 1'
#
loop_
_entity.id
_entity.type
_entity.pdbx_description
1 polymer ?
#
loop_
_entity_poly.entity_id
_entity_poly.type
_entity_poly.pdbx_seq_one_letter_code
_entity_poly.pdbx_strand_id
1 'polypeptide(L)'
;MRRLILAGALLLMTPVEGLAQSAEPSADSAYLAYAADDHTATLGSGRRIHVVCLGEAAPTVILTAGLGDWGATWRAVQGAVAEQARVCAWDRPGFGFSDASPEAQTSDATTSDLEEALAAADIHGPYVMVGHSLGGAETLLFTDRNPERVVGMVLVDSIFPDQASRLQEAAPVSTAIDARELSAAAAALRQCASDLAAGAVSSVGPDPNGCLRTSPAYPSSVAAALIRLDSNPLRQATRASTFENVFRSSALLANPARDYGDMPLVVLTAGEEPDDIPDEMTDWDAQQAAWEAAHREFASMSSRGVNRVVQGAGHYIQIDRPDVVIAAILEVVDAVRSQESQSSP
;
A
#
# COMPACT_ATOMS: atom_id res chain seq x y z
N MET A 1 7.29 24.47 16.45
CA MET A 1 6.22 23.50 16.13
C MET A 1 6.32 23.19 14.65
N ARG A 2 7.19 22.25 14.32
CA ARG A 2 7.38 21.76 12.95
C ARG A 2 6.41 20.58 12.76
N ARG A 3 5.71 20.58 11.65
CA ARG A 3 4.59 19.69 11.34
C ARG A 3 5.13 18.35 10.85
N LEU A 4 4.50 17.26 11.30
CA LEU A 4 4.58 15.97 10.61
C LEU A 4 4.31 16.21 9.13
N ILE A 5 5.29 15.94 8.31
CA ILE A 5 5.14 15.87 6.86
C ILE A 5 5.14 14.38 6.50
N LEU A 6 3.95 13.82 6.50
CA LEU A 6 3.66 12.82 5.48
C LEU A 6 3.80 13.58 4.18
N ALA A 7 4.92 13.42 3.49
CA ALA A 7 5.33 14.21 2.35
C ALA A 7 4.32 14.11 1.21
N GLY A 8 3.43 15.09 1.13
CA GLY A 8 2.71 15.42 -0.09
C GLY A 8 3.54 16.47 -0.82
N ALA A 9 4.38 16.07 -1.76
CA ALA A 9 5.17 16.98 -2.57
C ALA A 9 4.27 17.90 -3.41
N LEU A 10 4.34 19.19 -3.15
CA LEU A 10 3.73 20.25 -3.95
C LEU A 10 4.72 20.62 -5.08
N LEU A 11 4.53 20.09 -6.28
CA LEU A 11 5.26 20.48 -7.49
C LEU A 11 4.58 21.67 -8.16
N LEU A 12 5.28 22.80 -8.22
CA LEU A 12 5.00 23.92 -9.12
C LEU A 12 5.55 23.58 -10.51
N MET A 13 4.68 23.34 -11.49
CA MET A 13 5.05 23.15 -12.90
C MET A 13 4.94 24.45 -13.69
N THR A 14 6.03 24.80 -14.40
CA THR A 14 6.02 25.78 -15.50
C THR A 14 5.62 25.07 -16.81
N PRO A 15 4.86 25.70 -17.73
CA PRO A 15 4.40 25.02 -18.93
C PRO A 15 5.50 24.98 -20.01
N VAL A 16 5.73 23.82 -20.59
CA VAL A 16 6.42 23.63 -21.87
C VAL A 16 5.38 23.19 -22.89
N GLU A 17 5.22 23.96 -23.95
CA GLU A 17 4.30 23.74 -25.07
C GLU A 17 4.82 22.66 -26.04
N GLY A 18 3.93 21.78 -26.44
CA GLY A 18 3.87 21.20 -27.76
C GLY A 18 4.44 19.81 -27.98
N LEU A 19 3.58 18.80 -27.84
CA LEU A 19 3.43 17.62 -28.73
C LEU A 19 2.09 16.98 -28.36
N ALA A 20 1.26 16.65 -29.34
CA ALA A 20 -0.05 16.05 -29.11
C ALA A 20 0.12 14.64 -28.50
N GLN A 21 0.04 14.57 -27.19
CA GLN A 21 -0.12 13.35 -26.42
C GLN A 21 -1.62 13.05 -26.34
N SER A 22 -1.97 11.77 -26.52
CA SER A 22 -3.26 11.25 -26.09
C SER A 22 -3.52 11.74 -24.68
N ALA A 23 -4.61 12.49 -24.47
CA ALA A 23 -4.91 13.15 -23.22
C ALA A 23 -4.91 12.12 -22.10
N GLU A 24 -3.88 12.15 -21.26
CA GLU A 24 -3.91 11.49 -19.97
C GLU A 24 -5.15 11.97 -19.21
N PRO A 25 -5.95 11.08 -18.60
CA PRO A 25 -7.09 11.50 -17.80
C PRO A 25 -6.56 12.50 -16.75
N SER A 26 -7.22 13.66 -16.61
CA SER A 26 -6.84 14.64 -15.60
C SER A 26 -6.70 13.93 -14.24
N ALA A 27 -5.78 14.35 -13.38
CA ALA A 27 -5.57 13.74 -12.05
C ALA A 27 -6.90 13.54 -11.30
N ASP A 28 -7.86 14.42 -11.51
CA ASP A 28 -9.21 14.36 -10.97
C ASP A 28 -10.01 13.14 -11.44
N SER A 29 -9.93 12.75 -12.72
CA SER A 29 -10.70 11.61 -13.24
C SER A 29 -10.16 10.27 -12.74
N ALA A 30 -8.86 10.16 -12.48
CA ALA A 30 -8.26 8.95 -11.97
C ALA A 30 -8.78 8.59 -10.57
N TYR A 31 -8.98 9.57 -9.67
CA TYR A 31 -9.58 9.31 -8.35
C TYR A 31 -11.06 8.92 -8.41
N LEU A 32 -11.80 9.41 -9.40
CA LEU A 32 -13.23 9.11 -9.55
C LEU A 32 -13.48 7.63 -9.83
N ALA A 33 -12.56 6.97 -10.55
CA ALA A 33 -12.65 5.54 -10.81
C ALA A 33 -12.60 4.69 -9.52
N TYR A 34 -11.96 5.21 -8.46
CA TYR A 34 -11.89 4.54 -7.15
C TYR A 34 -13.03 4.92 -6.19
N ALA A 35 -13.94 5.77 -6.57
CA ALA A 35 -15.02 6.25 -5.70
C ALA A 35 -16.41 5.72 -6.13
N ALA A 36 -16.47 4.77 -7.05
CA ALA A 36 -17.73 4.18 -7.53
C ALA A 36 -18.27 3.17 -6.50
N ASP A 37 -19.58 3.24 -6.23
CA ASP A 37 -20.24 2.43 -5.19
C ASP A 37 -20.40 0.94 -5.54
N ASP A 38 -20.18 0.55 -6.80
CA ASP A 38 -20.37 -0.80 -7.32
C ASP A 38 -19.17 -1.75 -7.15
N HIS A 39 -18.09 -1.23 -6.55
CA HIS A 39 -16.84 -1.98 -6.33
C HIS A 39 -16.71 -2.52 -4.91
N THR A 40 -17.73 -3.16 -4.35
CA THR A 40 -17.71 -3.64 -2.97
C THR A 40 -17.93 -5.14 -2.85
N ALA A 41 -17.05 -5.82 -2.10
CA ALA A 41 -17.23 -7.19 -1.64
C ALA A 41 -17.82 -7.20 -0.23
N THR A 42 -18.88 -7.97 0.02
CA THR A 42 -19.48 -8.10 1.35
C THR A 42 -18.94 -9.36 2.03
N LEU A 43 -18.24 -9.17 3.14
CA LEU A 43 -17.70 -10.24 3.96
C LEU A 43 -18.82 -10.97 4.75
N GLY A 44 -18.56 -12.17 5.25
CA GLY A 44 -19.48 -12.93 6.11
C GLY A 44 -19.85 -12.19 7.40
N SER A 45 -19.01 -11.27 7.86
CA SER A 45 -19.30 -10.35 8.97
C SER A 45 -20.33 -9.26 8.63
N GLY A 46 -20.68 -9.10 7.35
CA GLY A 46 -21.49 -8.01 6.82
C GLY A 46 -20.72 -6.72 6.52
N ARG A 47 -19.40 -6.65 6.84
CA ARG A 47 -18.54 -5.53 6.45
C ARG A 47 -18.32 -5.52 4.94
N ARG A 48 -18.25 -4.33 4.36
CA ARG A 48 -17.97 -4.14 2.93
C ARG A 48 -16.52 -3.76 2.76
N ILE A 49 -15.83 -4.47 1.88
CA ILE A 49 -14.47 -4.18 1.43
C ILE A 49 -14.53 -3.67 0.02
N HIS A 50 -13.92 -2.54 -0.23
CA HIS A 50 -13.89 -1.90 -1.54
C HIS A 50 -12.74 -2.49 -2.37
N VAL A 51 -13.04 -2.93 -3.60
CA VAL A 51 -12.08 -3.57 -4.52
C VAL A 51 -12.35 -3.08 -5.93
N VAL A 52 -11.45 -2.31 -6.50
CA VAL A 52 -11.56 -1.76 -7.87
C VAL A 52 -10.74 -2.59 -8.83
N CYS A 53 -11.38 -3.28 -9.75
CA CYS A 53 -10.74 -4.08 -10.78
C CYS A 53 -10.87 -3.45 -12.16
N LEU A 54 -9.79 -3.50 -12.94
CA LEU A 54 -9.72 -3.11 -14.34
C LEU A 54 -9.09 -4.25 -15.15
N GLY A 55 -9.42 -4.36 -16.46
CA GLY A 55 -8.91 -5.43 -17.32
C GLY A 55 -9.53 -6.79 -17.00
N GLU A 56 -9.22 -7.80 -17.81
CA GLU A 56 -9.86 -9.13 -17.74
C GLU A 56 -8.89 -10.30 -17.90
N ALA A 57 -7.71 -10.07 -18.47
CA ALA A 57 -6.78 -11.14 -18.84
C ALA A 57 -6.03 -11.71 -17.61
N ALA A 58 -5.87 -13.04 -17.57
CA ALA A 58 -5.04 -13.71 -16.56
C ALA A 58 -3.54 -13.46 -16.77
N PRO A 59 -2.74 -13.55 -15.71
CA PRO A 59 -3.12 -13.70 -14.29
C PRO A 59 -3.78 -12.45 -13.72
N THR A 60 -4.48 -12.59 -12.55
CA THR A 60 -5.02 -11.43 -11.83
C THR A 60 -3.95 -10.79 -10.97
N VAL A 61 -3.71 -9.51 -11.15
CA VAL A 61 -2.78 -8.70 -10.33
C VAL A 61 -3.54 -8.09 -9.15
N ILE A 62 -3.05 -8.28 -7.91
CA ILE A 62 -3.63 -7.70 -6.70
C ILE A 62 -2.70 -6.63 -6.16
N LEU A 63 -3.17 -5.39 -6.08
CA LEU A 63 -2.41 -4.22 -5.62
C LEU A 63 -2.76 -3.90 -4.17
N THR A 64 -1.77 -3.96 -3.28
CA THR A 64 -1.91 -3.72 -1.85
C THR A 64 -1.13 -2.47 -1.43
N ALA A 65 -1.83 -1.46 -0.91
CA ALA A 65 -1.28 -0.14 -0.60
C ALA A 65 -0.43 -0.11 0.69
N GLY A 66 0.30 0.97 0.94
CA GLY A 66 1.09 1.22 2.15
C GLY A 66 0.26 1.56 3.39
N LEU A 67 0.93 1.84 4.51
CA LEU A 67 0.32 2.31 5.75
C LEU A 67 -0.30 3.70 5.54
N GLY A 68 -1.55 3.86 5.90
CA GLY A 68 -2.28 5.13 5.75
C GLY A 68 -2.93 5.34 4.38
N ASP A 69 -2.56 4.53 3.40
CA ASP A 69 -3.03 4.62 2.01
C ASP A 69 -4.25 3.73 1.73
N TRP A 70 -4.83 3.95 0.57
CA TRP A 70 -5.93 3.20 -0.01
C TRP A 70 -5.70 2.92 -1.50
N GLY A 71 -6.56 2.17 -2.15
CA GLY A 71 -6.38 1.69 -3.53
C GLY A 71 -5.96 2.76 -4.54
N ALA A 72 -6.43 4.00 -4.38
CA ALA A 72 -6.09 5.08 -5.31
C ALA A 72 -4.59 5.50 -5.29
N THR A 73 -3.77 4.99 -4.36
CA THR A 73 -2.31 5.17 -4.44
C THR A 73 -1.73 4.55 -5.72
N TRP A 74 -2.44 3.58 -6.30
CA TRP A 74 -2.06 2.88 -7.52
C TRP A 74 -2.61 3.50 -8.82
N ARG A 75 -3.24 4.67 -8.76
CA ARG A 75 -3.92 5.33 -9.90
C ARG A 75 -3.04 5.55 -11.12
N ALA A 76 -1.72 5.77 -10.93
CA ALA A 76 -0.77 5.96 -12.02
C ALA A 76 -0.27 4.63 -12.62
N VAL A 77 -0.57 3.49 -11.97
CA VAL A 77 -0.07 2.16 -12.35
C VAL A 77 -1.20 1.29 -12.89
N GLN A 78 -2.36 1.28 -12.21
CA GLN A 78 -3.41 0.30 -12.45
C GLN A 78 -3.95 0.32 -13.89
N GLY A 79 -4.18 1.50 -14.47
CA GLY A 79 -4.71 1.64 -15.83
C GLY A 79 -3.80 1.02 -16.90
N ALA A 80 -2.50 1.30 -16.81
CA ALA A 80 -1.53 0.77 -17.78
C ALA A 80 -1.35 -0.76 -17.65
N VAL A 81 -1.36 -1.30 -16.43
CA VAL A 81 -1.33 -2.77 -16.21
C VAL A 81 -2.61 -3.42 -16.72
N ALA A 82 -3.76 -2.75 -16.59
CA ALA A 82 -5.06 -3.25 -17.02
C ALA A 82 -5.18 -3.47 -18.53
N GLU A 83 -4.32 -2.83 -19.34
CA GLU A 83 -4.25 -3.09 -20.78
C GLU A 83 -3.81 -4.52 -21.10
N GLN A 84 -3.10 -5.17 -20.17
CA GLN A 84 -2.52 -6.49 -20.38
C GLN A 84 -3.01 -7.55 -19.38
N ALA A 85 -3.45 -7.19 -18.18
CA ALA A 85 -3.89 -8.14 -17.15
C ALA A 85 -5.12 -7.63 -16.41
N ARG A 86 -5.90 -8.53 -15.79
CA ARG A 86 -6.87 -8.10 -14.77
C ARG A 86 -6.07 -7.59 -13.56
N VAL A 87 -6.36 -6.36 -13.11
CA VAL A 87 -5.67 -5.75 -11.98
C VAL A 87 -6.66 -5.14 -11.01
N CYS A 88 -6.57 -5.53 -9.74
CA CYS A 88 -7.48 -5.13 -8.67
C CYS A 88 -6.71 -4.44 -7.55
N ALA A 89 -7.11 -3.21 -7.20
CA ALA A 89 -6.67 -2.50 -6.02
C ALA A 89 -7.77 -2.55 -4.96
N TRP A 90 -7.41 -2.75 -3.69
CA TRP A 90 -8.36 -2.85 -2.60
C TRP A 90 -8.05 -1.86 -1.48
N ASP A 91 -9.08 -1.57 -0.69
CA ASP A 91 -8.99 -0.70 0.48
C ASP A 91 -9.06 -1.54 1.75
N ARG A 92 -8.08 -1.39 2.65
CA ARG A 92 -8.14 -1.98 3.99
C ARG A 92 -9.33 -1.47 4.78
N PRO A 93 -9.81 -2.22 5.79
CA PRO A 93 -10.81 -1.70 6.73
C PRO A 93 -10.41 -0.34 7.27
N GLY A 94 -11.35 0.61 7.24
CA GLY A 94 -11.15 1.97 7.72
C GLY A 94 -10.43 2.91 6.75
N PHE A 95 -9.97 2.45 5.60
CA PHE A 95 -9.34 3.28 4.56
C PHE A 95 -10.19 3.34 3.31
N GLY A 96 -9.94 4.35 2.44
CA GLY A 96 -10.66 4.53 1.18
C GLY A 96 -12.18 4.44 1.36
N PHE A 97 -12.81 3.49 0.69
CA PHE A 97 -14.25 3.27 0.72
C PHE A 97 -14.67 1.98 1.45
N SER A 98 -13.71 1.28 2.11
CA SER A 98 -14.01 0.11 2.94
C SER A 98 -14.63 0.49 4.29
N ASP A 99 -15.50 -0.38 4.81
CA ASP A 99 -16.07 -0.24 6.14
C ASP A 99 -14.97 -0.36 7.23
N ALA A 100 -15.24 0.20 8.39
CA ALA A 100 -14.38 0.06 9.55
C ALA A 100 -14.48 -1.34 10.17
N SER A 101 -13.47 -1.73 10.96
CA SER A 101 -13.44 -2.99 11.70
C SER A 101 -13.30 -2.72 13.20
N PRO A 102 -14.05 -3.41 14.08
CA PRO A 102 -13.83 -3.35 15.51
C PRO A 102 -12.62 -4.16 15.97
N GLU A 103 -12.11 -5.04 15.11
CA GLU A 103 -11.01 -5.94 15.42
C GLU A 103 -9.64 -5.26 15.28
N ALA A 104 -8.62 -5.82 15.93
CA ALA A 104 -7.24 -5.34 15.80
C ALA A 104 -6.74 -5.50 14.37
N GLN A 105 -6.23 -4.40 13.79
CA GLN A 105 -5.77 -4.35 12.41
C GLN A 105 -4.29 -4.73 12.34
N THR A 106 -4.00 -6.02 12.41
CA THR A 106 -2.68 -6.59 12.08
C THR A 106 -2.65 -7.02 10.62
N SER A 107 -1.47 -7.19 10.03
CA SER A 107 -1.38 -7.73 8.65
C SER A 107 -2.00 -9.12 8.52
N ASP A 108 -2.04 -9.92 9.59
CA ASP A 108 -2.74 -11.19 9.63
C ASP A 108 -4.26 -11.02 9.45
N ALA A 109 -4.86 -10.09 10.18
CA ALA A 109 -6.29 -9.80 10.10
C ALA A 109 -6.67 -9.17 8.75
N THR A 110 -5.87 -8.19 8.28
CA THR A 110 -6.14 -7.53 7.00
C THR A 110 -5.91 -8.45 5.80
N THR A 111 -4.95 -9.38 5.88
CA THR A 111 -4.79 -10.45 4.87
C THR A 111 -6.01 -11.36 4.83
N SER A 112 -6.58 -11.73 5.98
CA SER A 112 -7.80 -12.53 6.02
C SER A 112 -9.00 -11.79 5.44
N ASP A 113 -9.12 -10.48 5.68
CA ASP A 113 -10.14 -9.63 5.05
C ASP A 113 -9.95 -9.57 3.52
N LEU A 114 -8.70 -9.51 3.02
CA LEU A 114 -8.41 -9.56 1.59
C LEU A 114 -8.81 -10.91 0.98
N GLU A 115 -8.43 -12.02 1.62
CA GLU A 115 -8.78 -13.38 1.15
C GLU A 115 -10.31 -13.54 1.03
N GLU A 116 -11.05 -13.10 2.04
CA GLU A 116 -12.51 -13.17 2.05
C GLU A 116 -13.12 -12.22 1.01
N ALA A 117 -12.57 -10.99 0.86
CA ALA A 117 -13.05 -10.02 -0.12
C ALA A 117 -12.87 -10.51 -1.57
N LEU A 118 -11.70 -11.11 -1.89
CA LEU A 118 -11.47 -11.69 -3.22
C LEU A 118 -12.45 -12.83 -3.50
N ALA A 119 -12.72 -13.70 -2.52
CA ALA A 119 -13.68 -14.77 -2.66
C ALA A 119 -15.12 -14.23 -2.83
N ALA A 120 -15.53 -13.23 -2.04
CA ALA A 120 -16.86 -12.62 -2.11
C ALA A 120 -17.11 -11.83 -3.40
N ALA A 121 -16.05 -11.29 -4.02
CA ALA A 121 -16.10 -10.58 -5.29
C ALA A 121 -15.93 -11.49 -6.52
N ASP A 122 -15.84 -12.81 -6.34
CA ASP A 122 -15.59 -13.79 -7.43
C ASP A 122 -14.29 -13.46 -8.20
N ILE A 123 -13.26 -13.02 -7.46
CA ILE A 123 -11.93 -12.72 -8.00
C ILE A 123 -11.04 -13.93 -7.74
N HIS A 124 -10.69 -14.63 -8.81
CA HIS A 124 -9.90 -15.85 -8.72
C HIS A 124 -8.49 -15.67 -9.26
N GLY A 125 -7.55 -16.50 -8.75
CA GLY A 125 -6.21 -16.63 -9.30
C GLY A 125 -6.17 -17.44 -10.61
N PRO A 126 -4.98 -17.63 -11.18
CA PRO A 126 -3.68 -17.37 -10.52
C PRO A 126 -3.43 -15.88 -10.26
N TYR A 127 -2.74 -15.60 -9.16
CA TYR A 127 -2.48 -14.22 -8.74
C TYR A 127 -1.02 -13.80 -8.94
N VAL A 128 -0.81 -12.56 -9.37
CA VAL A 128 0.43 -11.80 -9.16
C VAL A 128 0.17 -10.80 -8.02
N MET A 129 0.86 -10.99 -6.90
CA MET A 129 0.69 -10.12 -5.74
C MET A 129 1.66 -8.94 -5.79
N VAL A 130 1.15 -7.74 -5.55
CA VAL A 130 1.94 -6.50 -5.56
C VAL A 130 1.71 -5.74 -4.25
N GLY A 131 2.76 -5.47 -3.49
CA GLY A 131 2.65 -4.81 -2.19
C GLY A 131 3.62 -3.65 -2.02
N HIS A 132 3.10 -2.46 -1.67
CA HIS A 132 3.89 -1.30 -1.27
C HIS A 132 3.99 -1.22 0.25
N SER A 133 5.19 -1.02 0.79
CA SER A 133 5.39 -0.75 2.23
C SER A 133 4.69 -1.80 3.10
N LEU A 134 3.75 -1.42 3.97
CA LEU A 134 2.92 -2.33 4.77
C LEU A 134 2.18 -3.36 3.89
N GLY A 135 1.79 -3.00 2.67
CA GLY A 135 1.15 -3.90 1.73
C GLY A 135 2.00 -5.11 1.34
N GLY A 136 3.32 -4.99 1.46
CA GLY A 136 4.22 -6.13 1.30
C GLY A 136 4.04 -7.20 2.37
N ALA A 137 3.71 -6.82 3.62
CA ALA A 137 3.39 -7.80 4.67
C ALA A 137 2.17 -8.66 4.30
N GLU A 138 1.11 -8.03 3.82
CA GLU A 138 -0.09 -8.74 3.40
C GLU A 138 0.17 -9.61 2.17
N THR A 139 0.98 -9.10 1.22
CA THR A 139 1.44 -9.85 0.05
C THR A 139 2.19 -11.12 0.44
N LEU A 140 3.13 -11.04 1.39
CA LEU A 140 3.87 -12.20 1.90
C LEU A 140 2.97 -13.18 2.63
N LEU A 141 2.11 -12.71 3.55
CA LEU A 141 1.20 -13.56 4.30
C LEU A 141 0.17 -14.23 3.39
N PHE A 142 -0.36 -13.51 2.41
CA PHE A 142 -1.27 -14.07 1.41
C PHE A 142 -0.59 -15.21 0.62
N THR A 143 0.65 -14.96 0.18
CA THR A 143 1.43 -15.95 -0.57
C THR A 143 1.75 -17.18 0.27
N ASP A 144 2.17 -17.00 1.52
CA ASP A 144 2.45 -18.12 2.43
C ASP A 144 1.21 -19.00 2.68
N ARG A 145 0.01 -18.40 2.68
CA ARG A 145 -1.26 -19.12 2.90
C ARG A 145 -1.84 -19.75 1.62
N ASN A 146 -1.49 -19.19 0.46
CA ASN A 146 -2.05 -19.58 -0.83
C ASN A 146 -0.95 -19.88 -1.87
N PRO A 147 0.05 -20.72 -1.55
CA PRO A 147 1.24 -20.89 -2.42
C PRO A 147 0.89 -21.45 -3.81
N GLU A 148 -0.18 -22.25 -3.91
CA GLU A 148 -0.63 -22.82 -5.19
C GLU A 148 -1.42 -21.81 -6.07
N ARG A 149 -1.82 -20.66 -5.50
CA ARG A 149 -2.61 -19.64 -6.20
C ARG A 149 -1.80 -18.41 -6.56
N VAL A 150 -0.65 -18.20 -5.93
CA VAL A 150 0.24 -17.06 -6.21
C VAL A 150 1.37 -17.53 -7.13
N VAL A 151 1.43 -16.94 -8.31
CA VAL A 151 2.34 -17.34 -9.38
C VAL A 151 3.42 -16.29 -9.67
N GLY A 152 3.37 -15.15 -9.02
CA GLY A 152 4.35 -14.07 -9.15
C GLY A 152 4.18 -13.00 -8.09
N MET A 153 5.24 -12.22 -7.85
CA MET A 153 5.24 -11.18 -6.81
C MET A 153 6.05 -9.96 -7.21
N VAL A 154 5.55 -8.76 -6.84
CA VAL A 154 6.31 -7.50 -6.90
C VAL A 154 6.23 -6.82 -5.54
N LEU A 155 7.37 -6.58 -4.90
CA LEU A 155 7.47 -5.84 -3.65
C LEU A 155 8.01 -4.44 -3.95
N VAL A 156 7.26 -3.41 -3.54
CA VAL A 156 7.57 -2.00 -3.81
C VAL A 156 7.92 -1.34 -2.49
N ASP A 157 9.18 -1.14 -2.24
CA ASP A 157 9.77 -0.59 -1.00
C ASP A 157 9.09 -1.11 0.27
N SER A 158 8.98 -2.44 0.36
CA SER A 158 8.15 -3.18 1.30
C SER A 158 8.77 -3.29 2.69
N ILE A 159 7.94 -3.31 3.72
CA ILE A 159 8.40 -3.77 5.04
C ILE A 159 8.85 -5.24 4.97
N PHE A 160 9.71 -5.65 5.90
CA PHE A 160 10.36 -6.96 5.89
C PHE A 160 10.24 -7.68 7.24
N PRO A 161 10.50 -9.01 7.28
CA PRO A 161 10.47 -9.78 8.51
C PRO A 161 11.39 -9.23 9.60
N ASP A 162 10.87 -9.17 10.82
CA ASP A 162 11.59 -8.68 12.00
C ASP A 162 12.18 -7.26 11.84
N GLN A 163 11.56 -6.44 10.96
CA GLN A 163 12.03 -5.08 10.66
C GLN A 163 12.33 -4.27 11.91
N ALA A 164 11.42 -4.27 12.90
CA ALA A 164 11.59 -3.48 14.11
C ALA A 164 12.87 -3.85 14.88
N SER A 165 13.18 -5.13 15.06
CA SER A 165 14.39 -5.59 15.74
C SER A 165 15.65 -5.37 14.91
N ARG A 166 15.59 -5.61 13.61
CA ARG A 166 16.71 -5.44 12.68
C ARG A 166 17.12 -3.98 12.53
N LEU A 167 16.14 -3.08 12.38
CA LEU A 167 16.40 -1.64 12.33
C LEU A 167 16.82 -1.10 13.70
N GLN A 168 16.27 -1.59 14.82
CA GLN A 168 16.72 -1.23 16.16
C GLN A 168 18.18 -1.60 16.40
N GLU A 169 18.67 -2.70 15.83
CA GLU A 169 20.06 -3.11 15.90
C GLU A 169 20.97 -2.24 15.01
N ALA A 170 20.54 -1.97 13.78
CA ALA A 170 21.33 -1.25 12.79
C ALA A 170 21.34 0.27 13.01
N ALA A 171 20.20 0.86 13.36
CA ALA A 171 19.96 2.30 13.44
C ALA A 171 19.00 2.65 14.59
N PRO A 172 19.45 2.53 15.85
CA PRO A 172 18.59 2.70 17.02
C PRO A 172 17.99 4.10 17.15
N VAL A 173 18.69 5.15 16.72
CA VAL A 173 18.21 6.54 16.84
C VAL A 173 17.06 6.79 15.85
N SER A 174 17.27 6.51 14.57
CA SER A 174 16.24 6.67 13.53
C SER A 174 15.03 5.79 13.82
N THR A 175 15.26 4.53 14.21
CA THR A 175 14.17 3.60 14.58
C THR A 175 13.33 4.10 15.76
N ALA A 176 13.94 4.72 16.76
CA ALA A 176 13.23 5.30 17.90
C ALA A 176 12.40 6.53 17.48
N ILE A 177 12.89 7.33 16.53
CA ILE A 177 12.17 8.47 15.97
C ILE A 177 10.93 7.97 15.18
N ASP A 178 11.09 6.99 14.28
CA ASP A 178 10.00 6.39 13.53
C ASP A 178 8.92 5.81 14.45
N ALA A 179 9.33 5.08 15.48
CA ALA A 179 8.40 4.50 16.46
C ALA A 179 7.62 5.58 17.23
N ARG A 180 8.27 6.69 17.58
CA ARG A 180 7.62 7.85 18.24
C ARG A 180 6.60 8.50 17.30
N GLU A 181 6.94 8.67 16.02
CA GLU A 181 6.04 9.29 15.04
C GLU A 181 4.84 8.41 14.74
N LEU A 182 5.02 7.11 14.57
CA LEU A 182 3.93 6.15 14.42
C LEU A 182 3.00 6.14 15.64
N SER A 183 3.57 6.17 16.85
CA SER A 183 2.80 6.24 18.10
C SER A 183 2.01 7.55 18.20
N ALA A 184 2.61 8.68 17.81
CA ALA A 184 1.93 9.97 17.80
C ALA A 184 0.78 10.01 16.77
N ALA A 185 0.99 9.43 15.59
CA ALA A 185 -0.07 9.31 14.57
C ALA A 185 -1.25 8.44 15.06
N ALA A 186 -0.95 7.30 15.68
CA ALA A 186 -1.96 6.43 16.28
C ALA A 186 -2.74 7.15 17.40
N ALA A 187 -2.04 7.87 18.28
CA ALA A 187 -2.66 8.63 19.36
C ALA A 187 -3.58 9.76 18.82
N ALA A 188 -3.15 10.45 17.77
CA ALA A 188 -3.96 11.48 17.11
C ALA A 188 -5.26 10.89 16.52
N LEU A 189 -5.17 9.71 15.87
CA LEU A 189 -6.35 9.00 15.35
C LEU A 189 -7.28 8.52 16.49
N ARG A 190 -6.74 8.05 17.63
CA ARG A 190 -7.52 7.72 18.83
C ARG A 190 -8.25 8.95 19.41
N GLN A 191 -7.54 10.10 19.44
CA GLN A 191 -8.16 11.35 19.87
C GLN A 191 -9.29 11.75 18.93
N CYS A 192 -9.08 11.65 17.60
CA CYS A 192 -10.13 11.89 16.61
C CYS A 192 -11.36 10.98 16.82
N ALA A 193 -11.14 9.68 17.07
CA ALA A 193 -12.24 8.76 17.39
C ALA A 193 -13.03 9.21 18.63
N SER A 194 -12.34 9.66 19.68
CA SER A 194 -12.95 10.17 20.91
C SER A 194 -13.74 11.47 20.68
N ASP A 195 -13.15 12.43 19.96
CA ASP A 195 -13.76 13.73 19.67
C ASP A 195 -15.02 13.59 18.81
N LEU A 196 -14.98 12.71 17.80
CA LEU A 196 -16.15 12.38 16.97
C LEU A 196 -17.26 11.69 17.79
N ALA A 197 -16.89 10.73 18.64
CA ALA A 197 -17.85 10.05 19.50
C ALA A 197 -18.51 10.99 20.53
N ALA A 198 -17.78 12.00 21.01
CA ALA A 198 -18.27 13.03 21.91
C ALA A 198 -19.04 14.15 21.19
N GLY A 199 -19.07 14.17 19.85
CA GLY A 199 -19.67 15.25 19.07
C GLY A 199 -18.88 16.56 19.10
N ALA A 200 -17.61 16.53 19.54
CA ALA A 200 -16.73 17.70 19.57
C ALA A 200 -16.21 18.09 18.17
N VAL A 201 -16.19 17.13 17.24
CA VAL A 201 -15.86 17.30 15.82
C VAL A 201 -17.03 16.83 14.98
N SER A 202 -17.34 17.56 13.91
CA SER A 202 -18.36 17.17 12.92
C SER A 202 -17.95 17.66 11.52
N SER A 203 -18.55 17.07 10.48
CA SER A 203 -18.26 17.43 9.08
C SER A 203 -18.60 18.87 8.68
N VAL A 204 -19.37 19.59 9.52
CA VAL A 204 -19.78 20.99 9.29
C VAL A 204 -19.38 21.92 10.44
N GLY A 205 -18.65 21.42 11.43
CA GLY A 205 -18.24 22.13 12.64
C GLY A 205 -16.74 22.33 12.76
N PRO A 206 -16.28 22.77 13.93
CA PRO A 206 -14.85 22.89 14.21
C PRO A 206 -14.15 21.55 14.11
N ASP A 207 -12.97 21.55 13.49
CA ASP A 207 -12.06 20.40 13.43
C ASP A 207 -10.63 20.84 13.81
N PRO A 208 -10.40 21.16 15.11
CA PRO A 208 -9.12 21.72 15.56
C PRO A 208 -7.96 20.74 15.42
N ASN A 209 -8.22 19.45 15.44
CA ASN A 209 -7.23 18.38 15.34
C ASN A 209 -7.05 17.88 13.91
N GLY A 210 -7.86 18.34 12.95
CA GLY A 210 -7.79 17.95 11.56
C GLY A 210 -8.21 16.50 11.30
N CYS A 211 -9.17 16.00 12.08
CA CYS A 211 -9.67 14.62 12.00
C CYS A 211 -10.37 14.29 10.68
N LEU A 212 -10.94 15.30 10.02
CA LEU A 212 -11.70 15.17 8.78
C LEU A 212 -10.99 15.83 7.59
N ARG A 213 -9.67 16.05 7.69
CA ARG A 213 -8.89 16.59 6.57
C ARG A 213 -8.68 15.54 5.50
N THR A 214 -8.82 15.98 4.26
CA THR A 214 -8.52 15.17 3.07
C THR A 214 -7.38 15.81 2.26
N SER A 215 -6.81 15.06 1.34
CA SER A 215 -5.81 15.61 0.42
C SER A 215 -6.43 16.69 -0.47
N PRO A 216 -5.76 17.84 -0.66
CA PRO A 216 -6.19 18.85 -1.62
C PRO A 216 -6.14 18.37 -3.09
N ALA A 217 -5.46 17.25 -3.35
CA ALA A 217 -5.41 16.62 -4.66
C ALA A 217 -6.68 15.81 -5.00
N TYR A 218 -7.58 15.58 -4.03
CA TYR A 218 -8.82 14.86 -4.30
C TYR A 218 -9.86 15.75 -4.96
N PRO A 219 -10.61 15.25 -5.96
CA PRO A 219 -11.82 15.90 -6.45
C PRO A 219 -12.78 16.19 -5.28
N SER A 220 -13.50 17.30 -5.36
CA SER A 220 -14.41 17.72 -4.28
C SER A 220 -15.45 16.66 -3.89
N SER A 221 -15.94 15.87 -4.86
CA SER A 221 -16.87 14.77 -4.63
C SER A 221 -16.24 13.62 -3.84
N VAL A 222 -14.99 13.25 -4.16
CA VAL A 222 -14.20 12.22 -3.45
C VAL A 222 -13.89 12.70 -2.04
N ALA A 223 -13.40 13.94 -1.89
CA ALA A 223 -13.12 14.54 -0.59
C ALA A 223 -14.36 14.56 0.31
N ALA A 224 -15.50 15.00 -0.21
CA ALA A 224 -16.76 15.03 0.55
C ALA A 224 -17.24 13.62 0.95
N ALA A 225 -17.07 12.62 0.10
CA ALA A 225 -17.39 11.24 0.40
C ALA A 225 -16.49 10.67 1.51
N LEU A 226 -15.19 10.89 1.43
CA LEU A 226 -14.23 10.47 2.46
C LEU A 226 -14.49 11.16 3.80
N ILE A 227 -14.73 12.47 3.83
CA ILE A 227 -15.09 13.21 5.05
C ILE A 227 -16.33 12.60 5.72
N ARG A 228 -17.34 12.25 4.92
CA ARG A 228 -18.57 11.62 5.46
C ARG A 228 -18.26 10.24 6.09
N LEU A 229 -17.44 9.43 5.45
CA LEU A 229 -17.00 8.14 5.98
C LEU A 229 -16.12 8.33 7.23
N ASP A 230 -15.19 9.27 7.19
CA ASP A 230 -14.24 9.57 8.26
C ASP A 230 -14.88 10.19 9.50
N SER A 231 -16.12 10.68 9.38
CA SER A 231 -16.95 11.13 10.51
C SER A 231 -17.43 9.97 11.41
N ASN A 232 -17.21 8.73 11.03
CA ASN A 232 -17.48 7.57 11.88
C ASN A 232 -16.31 7.36 12.87
N PRO A 233 -16.55 7.44 14.21
CA PRO A 233 -15.50 7.23 15.22
C PRO A 233 -14.78 5.87 15.10
N LEU A 234 -15.52 4.80 14.76
CA LEU A 234 -14.94 3.48 14.59
C LEU A 234 -13.89 3.46 13.48
N ARG A 235 -14.09 4.24 12.41
CA ARG A 235 -13.16 4.33 11.30
C ARG A 235 -11.79 4.91 11.73
N GLN A 236 -11.81 5.97 12.54
CA GLN A 236 -10.59 6.54 13.10
C GLN A 236 -9.91 5.56 14.07
N ALA A 237 -10.70 4.83 14.88
CA ALA A 237 -10.18 3.78 15.76
C ALA A 237 -9.58 2.60 14.99
N THR A 238 -10.18 2.20 13.87
CA THR A 238 -9.65 1.17 12.96
C THR A 238 -8.29 1.58 12.38
N ARG A 239 -8.19 2.81 11.87
CA ARG A 239 -6.92 3.38 11.37
C ARG A 239 -5.85 3.43 12.46
N ALA A 240 -6.19 3.92 13.65
CA ALA A 240 -5.27 3.92 14.80
C ALA A 240 -4.71 2.53 15.07
N SER A 241 -5.58 1.50 15.04
CA SER A 241 -5.19 0.11 15.23
C SER A 241 -4.19 -0.37 14.19
N THR A 242 -4.29 0.06 12.93
CA THR A 242 -3.30 -0.29 11.88
C THR A 242 -1.92 0.30 12.22
N PHE A 243 -1.86 1.57 12.63
CA PHE A 243 -0.60 2.23 13.04
C PHE A 243 0.01 1.58 14.28
N GLU A 244 -0.81 1.24 15.29
CA GLU A 244 -0.38 0.59 16.53
C GLU A 244 0.22 -0.81 16.29
N ASN A 245 -0.20 -1.50 15.22
CA ASN A 245 0.19 -2.88 14.94
C ASN A 245 1.26 -3.03 13.83
N VAL A 246 1.80 -1.93 13.25
CA VAL A 246 2.74 -2.03 12.13
C VAL A 246 4.01 -2.84 12.49
N PHE A 247 4.60 -2.62 13.65
CA PHE A 247 5.77 -3.39 14.09
C PHE A 247 5.44 -4.84 14.46
N ARG A 248 4.24 -5.08 15.01
CA ARG A 248 3.73 -6.43 15.24
C ARG A 248 3.52 -7.15 13.92
N SER A 249 3.08 -6.44 12.89
CA SER A 249 2.91 -6.99 11.54
C SER A 249 4.24 -7.49 10.98
N SER A 250 5.34 -6.75 11.13
CA SER A 250 6.66 -7.20 10.67
C SER A 250 7.16 -8.46 11.41
N ALA A 251 6.87 -8.59 12.71
CA ALA A 251 7.21 -9.79 13.47
C ALA A 251 6.41 -11.03 13.02
N LEU A 252 5.16 -10.84 12.57
CA LEU A 252 4.34 -11.94 12.02
C LEU A 252 4.88 -12.46 10.68
N LEU A 253 5.76 -11.72 10.02
CA LEU A 253 6.38 -12.14 8.76
C LEU A 253 7.54 -13.12 8.95
N ALA A 254 7.99 -13.36 10.17
CA ALA A 254 9.09 -14.30 10.43
C ALA A 254 8.69 -15.72 9.99
N ASN A 255 9.32 -16.18 8.93
CA ASN A 255 9.16 -17.52 8.38
C ASN A 255 10.50 -17.99 7.79
N PRO A 256 11.36 -18.63 8.59
CA PRO A 256 12.69 -19.05 8.14
C PRO A 256 12.65 -20.16 7.09
N ALA A 257 11.51 -20.79 6.88
CA ALA A 257 11.31 -21.81 5.84
C ALA A 257 10.74 -21.23 4.53
N ARG A 258 10.60 -19.91 4.43
CA ARG A 258 10.04 -19.26 3.23
C ARG A 258 10.97 -19.46 2.05
N ASP A 259 10.48 -20.16 1.05
CA ASP A 259 11.16 -20.43 -0.23
C ASP A 259 10.08 -20.42 -1.32
N TYR A 260 10.23 -19.54 -2.28
CA TYR A 260 9.30 -19.38 -3.41
C TYR A 260 9.75 -20.14 -4.68
N GLY A 261 10.77 -20.99 -4.57
CA GLY A 261 11.24 -21.82 -5.68
C GLY A 261 11.70 -21.00 -6.88
N ASP A 262 11.03 -21.16 -8.01
CA ASP A 262 11.29 -20.42 -9.26
C ASP A 262 10.17 -19.42 -9.62
N MET A 263 9.36 -19.00 -8.64
CA MET A 263 8.33 -17.98 -8.84
C MET A 263 8.97 -16.65 -9.26
N PRO A 264 8.51 -15.99 -10.34
CA PRO A 264 8.96 -14.64 -10.70
C PRO A 264 8.75 -13.66 -9.54
N LEU A 265 9.83 -13.02 -9.08
CA LEU A 265 9.83 -12.09 -7.96
C LEU A 265 10.68 -10.86 -8.28
N VAL A 266 10.07 -9.67 -8.24
CA VAL A 266 10.77 -8.40 -8.37
C VAL A 266 10.62 -7.61 -7.08
N VAL A 267 11.75 -7.15 -6.53
CA VAL A 267 11.80 -6.26 -5.37
C VAL A 267 12.33 -4.91 -5.84
N LEU A 268 11.54 -3.86 -5.68
CA LEU A 268 11.93 -2.48 -5.97
C LEU A 268 12.26 -1.79 -4.65
N THR A 269 13.44 -1.16 -4.59
CA THR A 269 13.91 -0.41 -3.43
C THR A 269 14.03 1.05 -3.80
N ALA A 270 13.55 1.96 -2.96
CA ALA A 270 13.72 3.41 -3.14
C ALA A 270 15.22 3.76 -3.24
N GLY A 271 15.57 4.62 -4.19
CA GLY A 271 16.95 5.01 -4.46
C GLY A 271 17.26 6.48 -4.17
N GLU A 272 16.27 7.23 -3.69
CA GLU A 272 16.44 8.62 -3.26
C GLU A 272 16.14 8.75 -1.77
N GLU A 273 16.95 9.57 -1.13
CA GLU A 273 16.73 9.97 0.26
C GLU A 273 15.63 11.05 0.31
N PRO A 274 14.84 11.11 1.41
CA PRO A 274 13.94 12.22 1.64
C PRO A 274 14.69 13.56 1.70
N ASP A 275 14.12 14.62 1.15
CA ASP A 275 14.70 15.97 1.18
C ASP A 275 14.87 16.56 2.60
N ASP A 276 14.13 16.02 3.58
CA ASP A 276 14.03 16.55 4.94
C ASP A 276 14.22 15.46 6.01
N ILE A 277 15.33 14.73 5.94
CA ILE A 277 15.73 13.83 7.01
C ILE A 277 15.95 14.67 8.30
N PRO A 278 15.27 14.35 9.41
CA PRO A 278 15.46 15.07 10.65
C PRO A 278 16.92 15.05 11.11
N ASP A 279 17.48 16.20 11.49
CA ASP A 279 18.88 16.31 11.97
C ASP A 279 19.20 15.36 13.13
N GLU A 280 18.19 14.96 13.91
CA GLU A 280 18.32 13.99 15.00
C GLU A 280 18.47 12.53 14.54
N MET A 281 18.14 12.19 13.28
CA MET A 281 18.34 10.84 12.71
C MET A 281 19.80 10.62 12.31
N THR A 282 20.69 10.56 13.27
CA THR A 282 22.15 10.52 13.06
C THR A 282 22.67 9.20 12.50
N ASP A 283 21.85 8.16 12.44
CA ASP A 283 22.18 6.83 11.92
C ASP A 283 21.28 6.44 10.73
N TRP A 284 20.75 7.43 10.00
CA TRP A 284 19.91 7.24 8.81
C TRP A 284 20.56 6.35 7.75
N ASP A 285 21.83 6.59 7.43
CA ASP A 285 22.55 5.79 6.42
C ASP A 285 22.61 4.30 6.80
N ALA A 286 22.75 4.00 8.10
CA ALA A 286 22.73 2.62 8.58
C ALA A 286 21.33 2.00 8.49
N GLN A 287 20.28 2.80 8.70
CA GLN A 287 18.90 2.37 8.51
C GLN A 287 18.64 2.01 7.03
N GLN A 288 19.07 2.87 6.10
CA GLN A 288 18.93 2.62 4.66
C GLN A 288 19.72 1.39 4.22
N ALA A 289 20.95 1.23 4.68
CA ALA A 289 21.76 0.06 4.38
C ALA A 289 21.11 -1.25 4.86
N ALA A 290 20.48 -1.25 6.03
CA ALA A 290 19.73 -2.39 6.56
C ALA A 290 18.45 -2.66 5.75
N TRP A 291 17.76 -1.61 5.30
CA TRP A 291 16.59 -1.68 4.43
C TRP A 291 16.92 -2.33 3.09
N GLU A 292 17.94 -1.85 2.40
CA GLU A 292 18.42 -2.43 1.14
C GLU A 292 18.90 -3.88 1.29
N ALA A 293 19.59 -4.20 2.41
CA ALA A 293 20.03 -5.56 2.67
C ALA A 293 18.84 -6.52 2.81
N ALA A 294 17.78 -6.10 3.52
CA ALA A 294 16.56 -6.88 3.66
C ALA A 294 15.84 -7.10 2.33
N HIS A 295 15.82 -6.10 1.45
CA HIS A 295 15.24 -6.23 0.12
C HIS A 295 16.03 -7.19 -0.79
N ARG A 296 17.36 -7.22 -0.68
CA ARG A 296 18.19 -8.23 -1.36
C ARG A 296 17.90 -9.64 -0.83
N GLU A 297 17.68 -9.79 0.48
CA GLU A 297 17.27 -11.07 1.07
C GLU A 297 15.89 -11.51 0.53
N PHE A 298 14.93 -10.60 0.39
CA PHE A 298 13.65 -10.91 -0.24
C PHE A 298 13.82 -11.47 -1.64
N ALA A 299 14.60 -10.80 -2.47
CA ALA A 299 14.85 -11.27 -3.82
C ALA A 299 15.44 -12.70 -3.83
N SER A 300 16.28 -13.04 -2.84
CA SER A 300 16.89 -14.37 -2.74
C SER A 300 15.92 -15.50 -2.34
N MET A 301 14.68 -15.18 -1.93
CA MET A 301 13.64 -16.17 -1.62
C MET A 301 13.08 -16.88 -2.87
N SER A 302 13.44 -16.42 -4.07
CA SER A 302 13.18 -17.10 -5.33
C SER A 302 14.46 -17.18 -6.16
N SER A 303 14.68 -18.33 -6.83
CA SER A 303 15.79 -18.49 -7.77
C SER A 303 15.72 -17.54 -8.98
N ARG A 304 14.54 -16.96 -9.23
CA ARG A 304 14.29 -15.93 -10.25
C ARG A 304 14.06 -14.54 -9.66
N GLY A 305 14.31 -14.38 -8.35
CA GLY A 305 14.13 -13.13 -7.67
C GLY A 305 15.21 -12.10 -8.02
N VAL A 306 14.80 -10.86 -8.23
CA VAL A 306 15.70 -9.74 -8.53
C VAL A 306 15.36 -8.55 -7.62
N ASN A 307 16.38 -7.86 -7.10
CA ASN A 307 16.24 -6.58 -6.43
C ASN A 307 16.76 -5.46 -7.32
N ARG A 308 16.01 -4.35 -7.39
CA ARG A 308 16.38 -3.16 -8.17
C ARG A 308 16.22 -1.91 -7.31
N VAL A 309 17.31 -1.15 -7.17
CA VAL A 309 17.26 0.20 -6.59
C VAL A 309 16.77 1.16 -7.67
N VAL A 310 15.69 1.88 -7.39
CA VAL A 310 15.01 2.77 -8.33
C VAL A 310 15.48 4.20 -8.11
N GLN A 311 16.41 4.66 -8.93
CA GLN A 311 16.88 6.04 -8.90
C GLN A 311 15.75 7.00 -9.29
N GLY A 312 15.69 8.16 -8.66
CA GLY A 312 14.64 9.16 -8.90
C GLY A 312 13.30 8.80 -8.23
N ALA A 313 13.32 7.92 -7.21
CA ALA A 313 12.14 7.57 -6.43
C ALA A 313 12.46 7.47 -4.95
N GLY A 314 11.65 8.13 -4.13
CA GLY A 314 11.56 7.89 -2.69
C GLY A 314 10.66 6.69 -2.35
N HIS A 315 10.18 6.63 -1.10
CA HIS A 315 9.36 5.52 -0.59
C HIS A 315 8.12 5.19 -1.46
N TYR A 316 7.56 6.18 -2.15
CA TYR A 316 6.38 6.02 -3.01
C TYR A 316 6.75 5.80 -4.48
N ILE A 317 7.51 4.73 -4.77
CA ILE A 317 8.00 4.41 -6.13
C ILE A 317 6.85 4.40 -7.15
N GLN A 318 5.66 3.91 -6.79
CA GLN A 318 4.48 3.87 -7.64
C GLN A 318 3.91 5.26 -8.00
N ILE A 319 4.35 6.31 -7.29
CA ILE A 319 3.99 7.72 -7.56
C ILE A 319 5.13 8.40 -8.32
N ASP A 320 6.37 8.25 -7.84
CA ASP A 320 7.53 8.95 -8.37
C ASP A 320 8.00 8.36 -9.72
N ARG A 321 7.97 7.03 -9.82
CA ARG A 321 8.40 6.26 -10.99
C ARG A 321 7.39 5.15 -11.33
N PRO A 322 6.13 5.51 -11.66
CA PRO A 322 5.10 4.54 -12.05
C PRO A 322 5.52 3.68 -13.24
N ASP A 323 6.32 4.23 -14.16
CA ASP A 323 6.89 3.52 -15.30
C ASP A 323 7.70 2.27 -14.88
N VAL A 324 8.50 2.39 -13.82
CA VAL A 324 9.33 1.29 -13.31
C VAL A 324 8.45 0.22 -12.65
N VAL A 325 7.43 0.63 -11.89
CA VAL A 325 6.51 -0.30 -11.23
C VAL A 325 5.65 -1.04 -12.26
N ILE A 326 5.12 -0.33 -13.27
CA ILE A 326 4.38 -0.94 -14.39
C ILE A 326 5.25 -1.98 -15.10
N ALA A 327 6.48 -1.61 -15.45
CA ALA A 327 7.41 -2.51 -16.14
C ALA A 327 7.70 -3.77 -15.29
N ALA A 328 7.90 -3.64 -13.97
CA ALA A 328 8.15 -4.77 -13.07
C ALA A 328 6.92 -5.71 -12.98
N ILE A 329 5.71 -5.16 -12.90
CA ILE A 329 4.48 -5.95 -12.86
C ILE A 329 4.30 -6.71 -14.18
N LEU A 330 4.46 -6.05 -15.32
CA LEU A 330 4.30 -6.66 -16.63
C LEU A 330 5.40 -7.72 -16.90
N GLU A 331 6.62 -7.48 -16.45
CA GLU A 331 7.70 -8.50 -16.52
C GLU A 331 7.32 -9.80 -15.79
N VAL A 332 6.74 -9.66 -14.58
CA VAL A 332 6.27 -10.83 -13.81
C VAL A 332 5.08 -11.50 -14.49
N VAL A 333 4.11 -10.74 -15.01
CA VAL A 333 2.96 -11.26 -15.76
C VAL A 333 3.41 -12.05 -17.00
N ASP A 334 4.35 -11.52 -17.77
CA ASP A 334 4.88 -12.17 -18.98
C ASP A 334 5.69 -13.42 -18.63
N ALA A 335 6.45 -13.41 -17.55
CA ALA A 335 7.19 -14.56 -17.07
C ALA A 335 6.25 -15.70 -16.64
N VAL A 336 5.14 -15.39 -15.99
CA VAL A 336 4.09 -16.36 -15.62
C VAL A 336 3.45 -16.99 -16.85
N ARG A 337 3.02 -16.21 -17.82
CA ARG A 337 2.42 -16.69 -19.08
C ARG A 337 3.36 -17.57 -19.88
N SER A 338 4.65 -17.23 -19.87
CA SER A 338 5.68 -18.02 -20.55
C SER A 338 5.88 -19.40 -19.92
N GLN A 339 5.73 -19.51 -18.58
CA GLN A 339 5.79 -20.80 -17.87
C GLN A 339 4.55 -21.66 -18.17
N GLU A 340 3.35 -21.08 -18.17
CA GLU A 340 2.11 -21.80 -18.50
C GLU A 340 2.14 -22.35 -19.93
N SER A 341 2.66 -21.58 -20.89
CA SER A 341 2.78 -22.02 -22.29
C SER A 341 3.76 -23.17 -22.50
N GLN A 342 4.78 -23.31 -21.64
CA GLN A 342 5.78 -24.39 -21.69
C GLN A 342 5.32 -25.65 -20.96
N SER A 343 4.40 -25.53 -20.01
CA SER A 343 3.84 -26.64 -19.22
C SER A 343 2.59 -27.26 -19.85
N SER A 344 2.01 -26.61 -20.87
CA SER A 344 0.90 -27.17 -21.64
C SER A 344 1.41 -28.14 -22.69
N PRO A 345 0.97 -29.43 -22.71
CA PRO A 345 1.47 -30.49 -23.56
C PRO A 345 1.10 -30.31 -25.05
#